data_c6141c0d6491c87e5f82929a2c9f1ebe
#
_entry.id   c6141c0d6491c87e5f82929a2c9f1ebe
#
_cell.length_a   1.000
_cell.length_b   1.000
_cell.length_c   1.000
_cell.angle_alpha   90.00
_cell.angle_beta   90.00
_cell.angle_gamma   90.00
#
_symmetry.space_group_name_H-M   'P 1'
#
loop_
_entity.id
_entity.type
_entity.pdbx_description
1 polymer ?
#
loop_
_entity_poly.entity_id
_entity_poly.type
_entity_poly.pdbx_seq_one_letter_code
_entity_poly.pdbx_strand_id
1 'polypeptide(L)'
;MNTATSDSARLREVRLEMLRLHQTLLDMERKSFERTHGRVNAGEFLQLVLNHAQFAWLRIISALVVQIDELLDADEPASSADMLNLISAVRQLLTESGDQEFQQKYQAALQQEPEVVMAHSALMKLLRSKV
;
A
#
# COMPACT_ATOMS: atom_id res chain seq x y z
N MET A 1 -25.61 -15.63 4.51
CA MET A 1 -24.64 -14.51 4.52
C MET A 1 -24.05 -14.32 3.14
N ASN A 2 -23.99 -13.11 2.67
CA ASN A 2 -23.50 -12.80 1.33
C ASN A 2 -21.95 -12.73 1.33
N THR A 3 -21.31 -13.64 0.60
CA THR A 3 -19.85 -13.69 0.47
C THR A 3 -19.29 -12.38 -0.08
N ALA A 4 -19.96 -11.77 -1.05
CA ALA A 4 -19.53 -10.50 -1.64
C ALA A 4 -19.54 -9.36 -0.63
N THR A 5 -20.50 -9.34 0.31
CA THR A 5 -20.54 -8.33 1.38
C THR A 5 -19.36 -8.52 2.34
N SER A 6 -19.05 -9.76 2.68
CA SER A 6 -17.92 -10.10 3.54
C SER A 6 -16.58 -9.73 2.87
N ASP A 7 -16.44 -10.04 1.59
CA ASP A 7 -15.25 -9.70 0.81
C ASP A 7 -15.11 -8.19 0.64
N SER A 8 -16.22 -7.48 0.46
CA SER A 8 -16.23 -6.02 0.37
C SER A 8 -15.74 -5.38 1.68
N ALA A 9 -16.22 -5.87 2.81
CA ALA A 9 -15.79 -5.37 4.13
C ALA A 9 -14.29 -5.62 4.34
N ARG A 10 -13.81 -6.81 3.97
CA ARG A 10 -12.39 -7.16 4.06
C ARG A 10 -11.56 -6.26 3.15
N LEU A 11 -12.00 -6.02 1.92
CA LEU A 11 -11.29 -5.17 0.98
C LEU A 11 -11.19 -3.73 1.48
N ARG A 12 -12.25 -3.21 2.14
CA ARG A 12 -12.21 -1.87 2.75
C ARG A 12 -11.18 -1.80 3.87
N GLU A 13 -11.06 -2.83 4.67
CA GLU A 13 -10.03 -2.90 5.72
C GLU A 13 -8.62 -2.99 5.12
N VAL A 14 -8.45 -3.79 4.07
CA VAL A 14 -7.18 -3.88 3.34
C VAL A 14 -6.79 -2.50 2.79
N ARG A 15 -7.74 -1.78 2.24
CA ARG A 15 -7.51 -0.42 1.73
C ARG A 15 -6.98 0.51 2.83
N LEU A 16 -7.62 0.51 3.99
CA LEU A 16 -7.20 1.36 5.11
C LEU A 16 -5.79 1.03 5.58
N GLU A 17 -5.46 -0.25 5.69
CA GLU A 17 -4.12 -0.66 6.10
C GLU A 17 -3.08 -0.40 5.02
N MET A 18 -3.46 -0.47 3.74
CA MET A 18 -2.59 -0.08 2.63
C MET A 18 -2.26 1.41 2.67
N LEU A 19 -3.26 2.24 2.98
CA LEU A 19 -3.03 3.69 3.14
C LEU A 19 -2.11 3.98 4.31
N ARG A 20 -2.28 3.26 5.41
CA ARG A 20 -1.42 3.40 6.59
C ARG A 20 0.03 3.01 6.28
N LEU A 21 0.22 1.88 5.60
CA LEU A 21 1.54 1.44 5.16
C LEU A 21 2.18 2.46 4.22
N HIS A 22 1.41 2.95 3.26
CA HIS A 22 1.87 3.95 2.31
C HIS A 22 2.33 5.23 3.02
N GLN A 23 1.52 5.71 3.97
CA GLN A 23 1.87 6.91 4.74
C GLN A 23 3.16 6.70 5.54
N THR A 24 3.31 5.55 6.17
CA THR A 24 4.51 5.21 6.95
C THR A 24 5.76 5.21 6.07
N LEU A 25 5.66 4.62 4.87
CA LEU A 25 6.77 4.58 3.92
C LEU A 25 7.08 5.97 3.34
N LEU A 26 6.05 6.76 3.08
CA LEU A 26 6.24 8.14 2.63
C LEU A 26 6.97 8.97 3.69
N ASP A 27 6.59 8.84 4.95
CA ASP A 27 7.24 9.56 6.04
C ASP A 27 8.70 9.15 6.19
N MET A 28 8.99 7.87 6.04
CA MET A 28 10.35 7.34 6.07
C MET A 28 11.19 7.97 4.95
N GLU A 29 10.69 7.99 3.74
CA GLU A 29 11.40 8.57 2.60
C GLU A 29 11.54 10.07 2.71
N ARG A 30 10.53 10.75 3.25
CA ARG A 30 10.60 12.19 3.48
C ARG A 30 11.73 12.53 4.45
N LYS A 31 11.82 11.82 5.57
CA LYS A 31 12.89 12.04 6.55
C LYS A 31 14.24 11.78 5.93
N SER A 32 14.39 10.75 5.12
CA SER A 32 15.63 10.44 4.43
C SER A 32 16.01 11.55 3.46
N PHE A 33 15.06 12.06 2.68
CA PHE A 33 15.27 13.16 1.75
C PHE A 33 15.70 14.43 2.49
N GLU A 34 15.01 14.75 3.58
CA GLU A 34 15.27 15.96 4.35
C GLU A 34 16.65 15.95 5.03
N ARG A 35 17.16 14.78 5.38
CA ARG A 35 18.51 14.67 5.95
C ARG A 35 19.60 15.14 4.97
N THR A 36 19.36 14.97 3.68
CA THR A 36 20.33 15.30 2.62
C THR A 36 20.08 16.67 2.00
N HIS A 37 18.81 17.07 1.87
CA HIS A 37 18.39 18.24 1.09
C HIS A 37 17.77 19.36 1.95
N GLY A 38 17.56 19.11 3.26
CA GLY A 38 16.88 20.06 4.13
C GLY A 38 15.37 19.88 4.12
N ARG A 39 14.69 20.59 5.02
CA ARG A 39 13.25 20.47 5.19
C ARG A 39 12.47 20.91 3.97
N VAL A 40 11.36 20.20 3.72
CA VAL A 40 10.43 20.53 2.64
C VAL A 40 9.05 20.83 3.24
N ASN A 41 8.34 21.78 2.64
CA ASN A 41 6.96 22.07 3.02
C ASN A 41 6.01 21.08 2.32
N ALA A 42 4.71 21.17 2.64
CA ALA A 42 3.72 20.24 2.11
C ALA A 42 3.63 20.25 0.59
N GLY A 43 3.69 21.44 -0.03
CA GLY A 43 3.64 21.56 -1.49
C GLY A 43 4.86 20.97 -2.16
N GLU A 44 6.04 21.24 -1.62
CA GLU A 44 7.29 20.66 -2.12
C GLU A 44 7.28 19.15 -1.97
N PHE A 45 6.80 18.65 -0.84
CA PHE A 45 6.70 17.21 -0.60
C PHE A 45 5.77 16.54 -1.62
N LEU A 46 4.63 17.14 -1.90
CA LEU A 46 3.70 16.62 -2.91
C LEU A 46 4.39 16.50 -4.27
N GLN A 47 5.15 17.52 -4.67
CA GLN A 47 5.89 17.48 -5.93
C GLN A 47 6.93 16.36 -5.96
N LEU A 48 7.61 16.13 -4.83
CA LEU A 48 8.58 15.03 -4.71
C LEU A 48 7.87 13.68 -4.88
N VAL A 49 6.75 13.48 -4.20
CA VAL A 49 5.99 12.22 -4.27
C VAL A 49 5.54 11.95 -5.71
N LEU A 50 5.11 12.99 -6.42
CA LEU A 50 4.60 12.83 -7.78
C LEU A 50 5.71 12.66 -8.83
N ASN A 51 6.87 13.28 -8.64
CA ASN A 51 7.83 13.44 -9.72
C ASN A 51 9.27 12.98 -9.43
N HIS A 52 9.65 12.84 -8.16
CA HIS A 52 11.03 12.53 -7.81
C HIS A 52 11.31 11.03 -7.80
N ALA A 53 12.46 10.64 -8.34
CA ALA A 53 12.84 9.22 -8.46
C ALA A 53 12.87 8.49 -7.12
N GLN A 54 13.24 9.18 -6.02
CA GLN A 54 13.32 8.55 -4.70
C GLN A 54 11.97 8.01 -4.21
N PHE A 55 10.86 8.62 -4.66
CA PHE A 55 9.50 8.25 -4.24
C PHE A 55 8.81 7.34 -5.27
N ALA A 56 9.45 7.09 -6.41
CA ALA A 56 8.83 6.36 -7.52
C ALA A 56 8.40 4.94 -7.14
N TRP A 57 9.19 4.27 -6.31
CA TRP A 57 8.91 2.87 -5.94
C TRP A 57 7.63 2.72 -5.12
N LEU A 58 7.14 3.79 -4.51
CA LEU A 58 5.92 3.77 -3.71
C LEU A 58 4.64 3.91 -4.56
N ARG A 59 4.79 4.29 -5.82
CA ARG A 59 3.61 4.53 -6.70
C ARG A 59 2.81 3.26 -6.97
N ILE A 60 3.44 2.10 -6.91
CA ILE A 60 2.74 0.84 -7.09
C ILE A 60 1.71 0.60 -5.97
N ILE A 61 2.01 1.05 -4.75
CA ILE A 61 1.06 0.97 -3.63
C ILE A 61 -0.15 1.86 -3.89
N SER A 62 0.08 3.12 -4.26
CA SER A 62 -1.04 4.03 -4.55
C SER A 62 -1.85 3.59 -5.74
N ALA A 63 -1.22 2.97 -6.75
CA ALA A 63 -1.95 2.42 -7.89
C ALA A 63 -2.89 1.30 -7.47
N LEU A 64 -2.46 0.43 -6.56
CA LEU A 64 -3.34 -0.64 -6.03
C LEU A 64 -4.49 -0.06 -5.20
N VAL A 65 -4.23 0.97 -4.40
CA VAL A 65 -5.30 1.64 -3.64
C VAL A 65 -6.34 2.23 -4.60
N VAL A 66 -5.90 2.85 -5.69
CA VAL A 66 -6.82 3.38 -6.70
C VAL A 66 -7.66 2.27 -7.32
N GLN A 67 -7.07 1.13 -7.63
CA GLN A 67 -7.82 -0.01 -8.17
C GLN A 67 -8.86 -0.52 -7.17
N ILE A 68 -8.52 -0.56 -5.88
CA ILE A 68 -9.47 -0.93 -4.84
C ILE A 68 -10.62 0.08 -4.79
N ASP A 69 -10.30 1.38 -4.83
CA ASP A 69 -11.32 2.43 -4.81
C ASP A 69 -12.26 2.33 -6.00
N GLU A 70 -11.72 2.11 -7.19
CA GLU A 70 -12.54 1.97 -8.40
C GLU A 70 -13.49 0.78 -8.29
N LEU A 71 -13.02 -0.33 -7.75
CA LEU A 71 -13.85 -1.52 -7.60
C LEU A 71 -14.96 -1.30 -6.56
N LEU A 72 -14.62 -0.66 -5.43
CA LEU A 72 -15.61 -0.41 -4.36
C LEU A 72 -16.64 0.65 -4.75
N ASP A 73 -16.25 1.60 -5.60
CA ASP A 73 -17.12 2.70 -6.02
C ASP A 73 -17.88 2.44 -7.33
N ALA A 74 -17.69 1.28 -7.94
CA ALA A 74 -18.37 0.93 -9.18
C ALA A 74 -19.89 0.91 -8.99
N ASP A 75 -20.61 1.34 -10.01
CA ASP A 75 -22.07 1.37 -10.00
C ASP A 75 -22.67 -0.02 -9.81
N GLU A 76 -22.04 -1.03 -10.40
CA GLU A 76 -22.46 -2.42 -10.21
C GLU A 76 -21.65 -3.06 -9.09
N PRO A 77 -22.29 -3.93 -8.26
CA PRO A 77 -21.54 -4.60 -7.20
C PRO A 77 -20.39 -5.43 -7.77
N ALA A 78 -19.24 -5.30 -7.15
CA ALA A 78 -18.07 -6.08 -7.52
C ALA A 78 -18.30 -7.55 -7.19
N SER A 79 -17.81 -8.44 -8.03
CA SER A 79 -17.85 -9.88 -7.76
C SER A 79 -16.83 -10.24 -6.67
N SER A 80 -17.08 -11.32 -5.95
CA SER A 80 -16.10 -11.86 -5.00
C SER A 80 -14.79 -12.18 -5.69
N ALA A 81 -14.83 -12.69 -6.92
CA ALA A 81 -13.63 -13.00 -7.69
C ALA A 81 -12.76 -11.76 -7.92
N ASP A 82 -13.38 -10.64 -8.31
CA ASP A 82 -12.65 -9.39 -8.54
C ASP A 82 -12.02 -8.88 -7.25
N MET A 83 -12.74 -8.91 -6.14
CA MET A 83 -12.25 -8.47 -4.85
C MET A 83 -11.11 -9.35 -4.34
N LEU A 84 -11.24 -10.66 -4.47
CA LEU A 84 -10.20 -11.60 -4.05
C LEU A 84 -8.94 -11.48 -4.92
N ASN A 85 -9.10 -11.17 -6.21
CA ASN A 85 -7.96 -10.91 -7.08
C ASN A 85 -7.15 -9.69 -6.63
N LEU A 86 -7.81 -8.63 -6.20
CA LEU A 86 -7.10 -7.45 -5.66
C LEU A 86 -6.42 -7.76 -4.33
N ILE A 87 -7.07 -8.50 -3.45
CA ILE A 87 -6.47 -8.92 -2.18
C ILE A 87 -5.22 -9.77 -2.45
N SER A 88 -5.31 -10.68 -3.41
CA SER A 88 -4.16 -11.50 -3.82
C SER A 88 -3.03 -10.66 -4.41
N ALA A 89 -3.36 -9.64 -5.22
CA ALA A 89 -2.36 -8.74 -5.79
C ALA A 89 -1.61 -7.97 -4.70
N VAL A 90 -2.31 -7.50 -3.68
CA VAL A 90 -1.69 -6.83 -2.53
C VAL A 90 -0.74 -7.79 -1.81
N ARG A 91 -1.20 -9.00 -1.55
CA ARG A 91 -0.36 -10.00 -0.87
C ARG A 91 0.89 -10.32 -1.68
N GLN A 92 0.75 -10.52 -2.98
CA GLN A 92 1.89 -10.78 -3.85
C GLN A 92 2.89 -9.63 -3.84
N LEU A 93 2.41 -8.39 -3.90
CA LEU A 93 3.30 -7.23 -3.86
C LEU A 93 4.17 -7.24 -2.60
N LEU A 94 3.58 -7.54 -1.44
CA LEU A 94 4.28 -7.46 -0.16
C LEU A 94 5.16 -8.68 0.12
N THR A 95 4.91 -9.81 -0.51
CA THR A 95 5.61 -11.07 -0.19
C THR A 95 6.48 -11.59 -1.33
N GLU A 96 6.03 -11.44 -2.58
CA GLU A 96 6.66 -12.07 -3.75
C GLU A 96 6.63 -11.15 -4.95
N SER A 97 6.90 -9.86 -4.75
CA SER A 97 6.84 -8.89 -5.84
C SER A 97 7.82 -9.27 -6.96
N GLY A 98 7.32 -9.26 -8.19
CA GLY A 98 8.16 -9.36 -9.39
C GLY A 98 8.95 -8.10 -9.65
N ASP A 99 8.60 -6.99 -9.01
CA ASP A 99 9.32 -5.73 -9.09
C ASP A 99 10.49 -5.77 -8.11
N GLN A 100 11.70 -5.96 -8.63
CA GLN A 100 12.89 -6.12 -7.81
C GLN A 100 13.23 -4.83 -7.05
N GLU A 101 13.02 -3.68 -7.65
CA GLU A 101 13.27 -2.40 -6.97
C GLU A 101 12.35 -2.25 -5.76
N PHE A 102 11.07 -2.51 -5.93
CA PHE A 102 10.13 -2.47 -4.81
C PHE A 102 10.55 -3.45 -3.72
N GLN A 103 10.84 -4.69 -4.11
CA GLN A 103 11.17 -5.75 -3.16
C GLN A 103 12.40 -5.39 -2.33
N GLN A 104 13.45 -4.90 -2.96
CA GLN A 104 14.69 -4.52 -2.26
C GLN A 104 14.45 -3.38 -1.29
N LYS A 105 13.75 -2.34 -1.72
CA LYS A 105 13.48 -1.15 -0.88
C LYS A 105 12.51 -1.48 0.25
N TYR A 106 11.50 -2.30 -0.02
CA TYR A 106 10.54 -2.71 0.99
C TYR A 106 11.19 -3.57 2.07
N GLN A 107 12.03 -4.53 1.68
CA GLN A 107 12.77 -5.36 2.63
C GLN A 107 13.71 -4.52 3.50
N ALA A 108 14.39 -3.54 2.90
CA ALA A 108 15.23 -2.61 3.66
C ALA A 108 14.40 -1.80 4.68
N ALA A 109 13.22 -1.34 4.29
CA ALA A 109 12.32 -0.60 5.17
C ALA A 109 11.86 -1.47 6.34
N LEU A 110 11.51 -2.73 6.09
CA LEU A 110 11.13 -3.68 7.14
C LEU A 110 12.25 -3.90 8.15
N GLN A 111 13.50 -3.88 7.70
CA GLN A 111 14.65 -4.10 8.59
C GLN A 111 15.00 -2.86 9.41
N GLN A 112 14.70 -1.66 8.92
CA GLN A 112 15.14 -0.41 9.51
C GLN A 112 14.07 0.30 10.33
N GLU A 113 12.78 0.13 9.99
CA GLU A 113 11.70 0.92 10.56
C GLU A 113 10.66 0.04 11.26
N PRO A 114 10.62 0.05 12.61
CA PRO A 114 9.62 -0.75 13.34
C PRO A 114 8.17 -0.43 12.96
N GLU A 115 7.88 0.83 12.63
CA GLU A 115 6.53 1.22 12.22
C GLU A 115 6.10 0.54 10.93
N VAL A 116 7.06 0.32 10.01
CA VAL A 116 6.77 -0.42 8.76
C VAL A 116 6.45 -1.87 9.08
N VAL A 117 7.19 -2.48 10.01
CA VAL A 117 6.91 -3.86 10.44
C VAL A 117 5.51 -3.97 11.02
N MET A 118 5.10 -3.02 11.87
CA MET A 118 3.78 -3.02 12.48
C MET A 118 2.67 -2.89 11.44
N ALA A 119 2.83 -1.97 10.49
CA ALA A 119 1.86 -1.79 9.41
C ALA A 119 1.79 -3.04 8.52
N HIS A 120 2.94 -3.62 8.19
CA HIS A 120 3.03 -4.85 7.41
C HIS A 120 2.29 -6.00 8.12
N SER A 121 2.53 -6.16 9.41
CA SER A 121 1.91 -7.21 10.22
C SER A 121 0.38 -7.09 10.22
N ALA A 122 -0.13 -5.89 10.46
CA ALA A 122 -1.57 -5.63 10.47
C ALA A 122 -2.20 -5.97 9.12
N LEU A 123 -1.54 -5.58 8.04
CA LEU A 123 -2.00 -5.85 6.70
C LEU A 123 -1.96 -7.34 6.38
N MET A 124 -0.88 -8.03 6.74
CA MET A 124 -0.76 -9.47 6.49
C MET A 124 -1.81 -10.29 7.22
N LYS A 125 -2.24 -9.87 8.40
CA LYS A 125 -3.34 -10.54 9.11
C LYS A 125 -4.62 -10.52 8.28
N LEU A 126 -4.94 -9.37 7.68
CA LEU A 126 -6.11 -9.24 6.81
C LEU A 126 -5.97 -10.09 5.55
N LEU A 127 -4.78 -10.12 4.97
CA LEU A 127 -4.53 -10.84 3.71
C LEU A 127 -4.54 -12.36 3.88
N ARG A 128 -4.22 -12.84 5.06
CA ARG A 128 -4.23 -14.27 5.38
C ARG A 128 -5.58 -14.75 5.89
N SER A 129 -6.42 -13.83 6.32
CA SER A 129 -7.69 -14.21 6.91
C SER A 129 -8.54 -14.97 5.90
N LYS A 130 -9.00 -16.13 6.30
CA LYS A 130 -10.01 -16.88 5.55
C LYS A 130 -11.36 -16.58 6.17
N VAL A 131 -12.23 -16.14 5.38
CA VAL A 131 -13.58 -15.84 5.84
C VAL A 131 -14.37 -17.10 6.05
#